data_8d9b414f5242b8331c7ef801d6aa38b7
#
_entry.id   8d9b414f5242b8331c7ef801d6aa38b7
#
_cell.length_a   1.000
_cell.length_b   1.000
_cell.length_c   1.000
_cell.angle_alpha   90.00
_cell.angle_beta   90.00
_cell.angle_gamma   90.00
#
_symmetry.space_group_name_H-M   'P 1'
#
loop_
_entity.id
_entity.type
_entity.pdbx_description
1 polymer ?
#
loop_
_entity_poly.entity_id
_entity_poly.type
_entity_poly.pdbx_seq_one_letter_code
_entity_poly.pdbx_strand_id
1 'polypeptide(L)'
;PRTMLLTRKSFTPARIAALAAVLAAAAIGAKLLFFSAPPAPHFVTATATRGDLEDAVLATGTVQAFKQVSVGAQVSGQVKTLFVELGQRVKKGQPVAEIDSTTQQNTVRNAEAALENVRAQLAAQKAALVQAELGYRRQKHLLDNEAGARADYEAAEAQLATTRANIAALQAQIKQAEITADTAKVNLGYTKIVSPIDGIVVALVVQQGQTVNANQTTPTIIKVAQLDTVTVKTQISEADVVKVQPGLPVYFTIMGQPDQRYHAK
;
A
#
# COMPACT_ATOMS: atom_id res chain seq x y z
N PRO A 1 6.23 124.30 -55.57
CA PRO A 1 5.03 123.93 -56.31
C PRO A 1 4.77 122.43 -56.29
N ARG A 2 3.68 122.08 -56.14
CA ARG A 2 2.87 120.84 -56.28
C ARG A 2 2.65 120.08 -55.00
N THR A 3 1.62 120.55 -54.34
CA THR A 3 0.86 119.92 -53.33
C THR A 3 0.17 118.67 -53.86
N MET A 4 0.39 117.48 -53.25
CA MET A 4 -0.37 116.26 -53.52
C MET A 4 -1.35 116.00 -52.31
N LEU A 5 -2.61 116.21 -52.62
CA LEU A 5 -3.74 115.98 -51.75
C LEU A 5 -3.92 114.43 -51.57
N LEU A 6 -3.78 113.94 -50.35
CA LEU A 6 -4.19 112.58 -49.96
C LEU A 6 -5.69 112.55 -49.62
N THR A 7 -6.45 111.93 -50.51
CA THR A 7 -7.90 111.66 -50.28
C THR A 7 -8.11 110.63 -49.15
N ARG A 8 -8.67 111.07 -48.08
CA ARG A 8 -9.10 110.23 -46.94
C ARG A 8 -10.39 109.48 -47.32
N LYS A 9 -10.23 108.15 -47.61
CA LYS A 9 -11.38 107.32 -47.90
C LYS A 9 -12.09 106.97 -46.57
N SER A 10 -13.28 107.59 -46.35
CA SER A 10 -14.15 107.31 -45.19
C SER A 10 -14.68 105.92 -45.22
N PHE A 11 -14.30 105.11 -44.23
CA PHE A 11 -14.90 103.81 -44.03
C PHE A 11 -16.34 104.00 -43.52
N THR A 12 -17.28 103.52 -44.30
CA THR A 12 -18.71 103.51 -43.90
C THR A 12 -18.94 102.62 -42.70
N PRO A 13 -19.75 102.96 -41.68
CA PRO A 13 -19.98 102.20 -40.45
C PRO A 13 -20.47 100.75 -40.69
N ALA A 14 -21.10 100.53 -41.84
CA ALA A 14 -21.56 99.22 -42.24
C ALA A 14 -20.42 98.25 -42.55
N ARG A 15 -19.24 98.70 -43.04
CA ARG A 15 -18.06 97.87 -43.33
C ARG A 15 -17.34 97.53 -42.04
N ILE A 16 -17.35 98.39 -41.00
CA ILE A 16 -16.76 98.12 -39.72
C ILE A 16 -17.62 97.06 -38.97
N ALA A 17 -18.93 97.16 -39.03
CA ALA A 17 -19.86 96.21 -38.46
C ALA A 17 -19.73 94.80 -39.12
N ALA A 18 -19.56 94.74 -40.47
CA ALA A 18 -19.35 93.50 -41.19
C ALA A 18 -18.03 92.86 -40.81
N LEU A 19 -16.95 93.65 -40.64
CA LEU A 19 -15.62 93.08 -40.23
C LEU A 19 -15.64 92.59 -38.81
N ALA A 20 -16.35 93.31 -37.89
CA ALA A 20 -16.56 92.88 -36.50
C ALA A 20 -17.37 91.57 -36.43
N ALA A 21 -18.40 91.46 -37.25
CA ALA A 21 -19.22 90.23 -37.31
C ALA A 21 -18.40 89.00 -37.83
N VAL A 22 -17.54 89.21 -38.85
CA VAL A 22 -16.63 88.15 -39.36
C VAL A 22 -15.62 87.79 -38.29
N LEU A 23 -15.03 88.73 -37.56
CA LEU A 23 -14.10 88.46 -36.50
C LEU A 23 -14.76 87.73 -35.32
N ALA A 24 -15.98 88.07 -34.96
CA ALA A 24 -16.77 87.43 -33.93
C ALA A 24 -17.12 85.97 -34.36
N ALA A 25 -17.52 85.77 -35.61
CA ALA A 25 -17.76 84.42 -36.13
C ALA A 25 -16.49 83.56 -36.21
N ALA A 26 -15.36 84.19 -36.59
CA ALA A 26 -14.06 83.47 -36.58
C ALA A 26 -13.61 83.16 -35.16
N ALA A 27 -13.81 84.01 -34.18
CA ALA A 27 -13.50 83.77 -32.77
C ALA A 27 -14.41 82.69 -32.15
N ILE A 28 -15.68 82.61 -32.49
CA ILE A 28 -16.63 81.59 -32.09
C ILE A 28 -16.25 80.26 -32.74
N GLY A 29 -15.92 80.28 -34.04
CA GLY A 29 -15.42 79.07 -34.77
C GLY A 29 -14.15 78.54 -34.19
N ALA A 30 -13.15 79.38 -33.92
CA ALA A 30 -11.93 79.03 -33.25
C ALA A 30 -12.17 78.45 -31.85
N LYS A 31 -13.07 79.04 -31.07
CA LYS A 31 -13.42 78.49 -29.74
C LYS A 31 -14.06 77.12 -29.84
N LEU A 32 -14.94 76.86 -30.81
CA LEU A 32 -15.61 75.61 -30.98
C LEU A 32 -14.63 74.52 -31.49
N LEU A 33 -13.68 74.89 -32.36
CA LEU A 33 -12.73 73.98 -32.97
C LEU A 33 -11.51 73.63 -32.06
N PHE A 34 -11.03 74.66 -31.34
CA PHE A 34 -9.79 74.52 -30.57
C PHE A 34 -10.00 74.36 -29.07
N PHE A 35 -11.17 74.78 -28.53
CA PHE A 35 -11.48 74.64 -27.11
C PHE A 35 -12.67 73.72 -26.85
N SER A 36 -12.96 72.76 -27.76
CA SER A 36 -13.87 71.68 -27.42
C SER A 36 -13.19 70.85 -26.29
N ALA A 37 -13.81 70.87 -25.14
CA ALA A 37 -13.29 70.05 -24.01
C ALA A 37 -13.21 68.62 -24.44
N PRO A 38 -12.08 67.91 -24.15
CA PRO A 38 -11.99 66.47 -24.44
C PRO A 38 -13.15 65.76 -23.76
N PRO A 39 -13.74 64.75 -24.40
CA PRO A 39 -14.83 64.00 -23.79
C PRO A 39 -14.39 63.49 -22.41
N ALA A 40 -15.24 63.61 -21.42
CA ALA A 40 -14.95 63.17 -20.06
C ALA A 40 -14.62 61.69 -20.07
N PRO A 41 -13.53 61.26 -19.40
CA PRO A 41 -13.14 59.87 -19.37
C PRO A 41 -14.30 59.03 -18.80
N HIS A 42 -14.72 58.02 -19.57
CA HIS A 42 -15.66 57.02 -19.09
C HIS A 42 -14.93 56.01 -18.19
N PHE A 43 -15.15 56.11 -16.90
CA PHE A 43 -14.65 55.12 -15.93
C PHE A 43 -15.60 53.93 -15.92
N VAL A 44 -15.05 52.73 -16.14
CA VAL A 44 -15.76 51.50 -15.86
C VAL A 44 -15.71 51.30 -14.35
N THR A 45 -16.80 51.48 -13.69
CA THR A 45 -16.92 51.29 -12.24
C THR A 45 -17.65 49.98 -11.95
N ALA A 46 -17.18 49.24 -10.96
CA ALA A 46 -17.88 48.10 -10.40
C ALA A 46 -18.24 48.41 -8.94
N THR A 47 -19.40 47.97 -8.51
CA THR A 47 -19.84 48.12 -7.11
C THR A 47 -19.01 47.19 -6.26
N ALA A 48 -18.38 47.69 -5.20
CA ALA A 48 -17.70 46.83 -4.22
C ALA A 48 -18.76 46.08 -3.39
N THR A 49 -18.76 44.78 -3.51
CA THR A 49 -19.61 43.88 -2.71
C THR A 49 -18.76 43.15 -1.69
N ARG A 50 -19.29 42.94 -0.48
CA ARG A 50 -18.66 42.03 0.50
C ARG A 50 -19.06 40.62 0.14
N GLY A 51 -18.09 39.72 0.06
CA GLY A 51 -18.29 38.31 -0.13
C GLY A 51 -17.24 37.52 0.67
N ASP A 52 -17.55 36.27 0.93
CA ASP A 52 -16.61 35.37 1.58
C ASP A 52 -15.48 35.02 0.60
N LEU A 53 -14.25 35.04 1.07
CA LEU A 53 -13.07 34.62 0.34
C LEU A 53 -12.63 33.28 0.90
N GLU A 54 -12.65 32.24 0.06
CA GLU A 54 -12.13 30.94 0.40
C GLU A 54 -10.61 30.90 0.10
N ASP A 55 -9.78 30.77 1.15
CA ASP A 55 -8.34 30.51 0.99
C ASP A 55 -8.13 29.00 0.87
N ALA A 56 -7.96 28.52 -0.35
CA ALA A 56 -7.85 27.11 -0.64
C ALA A 56 -6.45 26.76 -1.18
N VAL A 57 -5.89 25.66 -0.70
CA VAL A 57 -4.65 25.08 -1.23
C VAL A 57 -4.99 24.14 -2.38
N LEU A 58 -4.49 24.46 -3.57
CA LEU A 58 -4.68 23.63 -4.75
C LEU A 58 -3.50 22.65 -4.89
N ALA A 59 -3.83 21.37 -4.99
CA ALA A 59 -2.82 20.30 -5.15
C ALA A 59 -3.29 19.27 -6.17
N THR A 60 -2.34 18.68 -6.87
CA THR A 60 -2.58 17.51 -7.74
C THR A 60 -2.30 16.24 -6.97
N GLY A 61 -3.05 15.16 -7.29
CA GLY A 61 -2.90 13.90 -6.58
C GLY A 61 -3.30 12.69 -7.41
N THR A 62 -3.03 11.52 -6.85
CA THR A 62 -3.43 10.23 -7.42
C THR A 62 -4.37 9.52 -6.46
N VAL A 63 -5.44 8.96 -7.01
CA VAL A 63 -6.36 8.09 -6.27
C VAL A 63 -5.75 6.71 -6.19
N GLN A 64 -5.60 6.19 -4.98
CA GLN A 64 -5.04 4.88 -4.70
C GLN A 64 -5.98 4.07 -3.82
N ALA A 65 -5.91 2.74 -3.91
CA ALA A 65 -6.61 1.88 -2.97
C ALA A 65 -6.11 2.15 -1.53
N PHE A 66 -7.02 2.18 -0.57
CA PHE A 66 -6.68 2.36 0.84
C PHE A 66 -5.68 1.32 1.34
N LYS A 67 -5.86 0.07 0.94
CA LYS A 67 -4.97 -1.03 1.28
C LYS A 67 -4.71 -1.89 0.05
N GLN A 68 -3.44 -2.06 -0.29
CA GLN A 68 -2.98 -2.96 -1.34
C GLN A 68 -1.92 -3.89 -0.78
N VAL A 69 -2.07 -5.20 -1.01
CA VAL A 69 -1.14 -6.22 -0.55
C VAL A 69 -0.66 -7.03 -1.75
N SER A 70 0.66 -7.20 -1.84
CA SER A 70 1.28 -8.13 -2.77
C SER A 70 1.32 -9.51 -2.13
N VAL A 71 0.62 -10.46 -2.70
CA VAL A 71 0.60 -11.85 -2.24
C VAL A 71 1.71 -12.59 -2.97
N GLY A 72 2.69 -13.06 -2.22
CA GLY A 72 3.88 -13.74 -2.75
C GLY A 72 3.91 -15.23 -2.44
N ALA A 73 4.78 -15.95 -3.15
CA ALA A 73 5.11 -17.35 -2.87
C ALA A 73 6.22 -17.44 -1.81
N GLN A 74 6.05 -18.32 -0.83
CA GLN A 74 7.07 -18.61 0.20
C GLN A 74 7.91 -19.84 -0.12
N VAL A 75 7.50 -20.63 -1.12
CA VAL A 75 8.22 -21.81 -1.60
C VAL A 75 8.44 -21.70 -3.11
N SER A 76 9.56 -22.26 -3.58
CA SER A 76 9.87 -22.35 -5.00
C SER A 76 9.16 -23.53 -5.64
N GLY A 77 8.75 -23.37 -6.89
CA GLY A 77 8.10 -24.41 -7.67
C GLY A 77 7.34 -23.85 -8.87
N GLN A 78 6.74 -24.72 -9.65
CA GLN A 78 5.89 -24.34 -10.76
C GLN A 78 4.47 -24.02 -10.26
N VAL A 79 3.88 -22.93 -10.72
CA VAL A 79 2.47 -22.58 -10.47
C VAL A 79 1.58 -23.58 -11.23
N LYS A 80 0.98 -24.52 -10.52
CA LYS A 80 0.15 -25.57 -11.08
C LYS A 80 -1.20 -25.04 -11.51
N THR A 81 -1.83 -24.27 -10.64
CA THR A 81 -3.18 -23.74 -10.87
C THR A 81 -3.29 -22.31 -10.32
N LEU A 82 -3.97 -21.45 -11.07
CA LEU A 82 -4.36 -20.12 -10.64
C LEU A 82 -5.89 -20.13 -10.53
N PHE A 83 -6.42 -19.84 -9.33
CA PHE A 83 -7.85 -19.94 -9.02
C PHE A 83 -8.60 -18.61 -9.19
N VAL A 84 -7.89 -17.54 -9.54
CA VAL A 84 -8.45 -16.19 -9.59
C VAL A 84 -8.08 -15.49 -10.89
N GLU A 85 -8.95 -14.57 -11.31
CA GLU A 85 -8.78 -13.74 -12.50
C GLU A 85 -8.62 -12.26 -12.12
N LEU A 86 -8.12 -11.48 -13.07
CA LEU A 86 -8.00 -10.03 -12.91
C LEU A 86 -9.39 -9.41 -12.72
N GLY A 87 -9.55 -8.54 -11.73
CA GLY A 87 -10.83 -7.92 -11.40
C GLY A 87 -11.75 -8.77 -10.51
N GLN A 88 -11.39 -10.01 -10.21
CA GLN A 88 -12.21 -10.89 -9.37
C GLN A 88 -12.13 -10.46 -7.90
N ARG A 89 -13.28 -10.49 -7.21
CA ARG A 89 -13.36 -10.27 -5.76
C ARG A 89 -12.94 -11.53 -5.02
N VAL A 90 -12.05 -11.38 -4.04
CA VAL A 90 -11.53 -12.46 -3.19
C VAL A 90 -11.76 -12.15 -1.72
N LYS A 91 -11.93 -13.19 -0.91
CA LYS A 91 -12.06 -13.11 0.55
C LYS A 91 -10.75 -13.50 1.22
N LYS A 92 -10.53 -13.00 2.42
CA LYS A 92 -9.42 -13.42 3.28
C LYS A 92 -9.46 -14.95 3.49
N GLY A 93 -8.31 -15.62 3.28
CA GLY A 93 -8.18 -17.07 3.37
C GLY A 93 -8.61 -17.84 2.11
N GLN A 94 -9.16 -17.17 1.09
CA GLN A 94 -9.53 -17.81 -0.17
C GLN A 94 -8.26 -18.23 -0.93
N PRO A 95 -8.18 -19.48 -1.44
CA PRO A 95 -7.06 -19.93 -2.26
C PRO A 95 -7.02 -19.14 -3.57
N VAL A 96 -5.83 -18.65 -3.93
CA VAL A 96 -5.58 -17.83 -5.12
C VAL A 96 -4.66 -18.51 -6.11
N ALA A 97 -3.71 -19.31 -5.62
CA ALA A 97 -2.82 -20.10 -6.46
C ALA A 97 -2.35 -21.36 -5.74
N GLU A 98 -1.96 -22.36 -6.50
CA GLU A 98 -1.33 -23.61 -6.01
C GLU A 98 -0.02 -23.83 -6.75
N ILE A 99 1.05 -24.05 -5.98
CA ILE A 99 2.37 -24.44 -6.48
C ILE A 99 2.43 -25.97 -6.48
N ASP A 100 3.16 -26.56 -7.41
CA ASP A 100 3.39 -28.00 -7.41
C ASP A 100 4.02 -28.43 -6.09
N SER A 101 3.28 -29.24 -5.35
CA SER A 101 3.59 -29.66 -3.99
C SER A 101 4.26 -31.03 -3.92
N THR A 102 4.60 -31.66 -5.06
CA THR A 102 5.10 -33.03 -5.10
C THR A 102 6.35 -33.21 -4.23
N THR A 103 7.31 -32.31 -4.32
CA THR A 103 8.56 -32.36 -3.53
C THR A 103 8.26 -32.19 -2.04
N GLN A 104 7.39 -31.23 -1.67
CA GLN A 104 7.01 -30.96 -0.28
C GLN A 104 6.23 -32.14 0.32
N GLN A 105 5.33 -32.74 -0.45
CA GLN A 105 4.60 -33.95 -0.02
C GLN A 105 5.56 -35.10 0.27
N ASN A 106 6.56 -35.34 -0.60
CA ASN A 106 7.57 -36.37 -0.38
C ASN A 106 8.42 -36.07 0.86
N THR A 107 8.77 -34.80 1.10
CA THR A 107 9.49 -34.38 2.31
C THR A 107 8.67 -34.67 3.58
N VAL A 108 7.36 -34.36 3.57
CA VAL A 108 6.46 -34.71 4.68
C VAL A 108 6.43 -36.23 4.93
N ARG A 109 6.23 -37.03 3.87
CA ARG A 109 6.20 -38.50 4.00
C ARG A 109 7.51 -39.06 4.56
N ASN A 110 8.66 -38.56 4.12
CA ASN A 110 9.96 -38.94 4.63
C ASN A 110 10.14 -38.59 6.11
N ALA A 111 9.73 -37.39 6.52
CA ALA A 111 9.79 -36.94 7.91
C ALA A 111 8.84 -37.75 8.82
N GLU A 112 7.64 -38.05 8.35
CA GLU A 112 6.69 -38.92 9.07
C GLU A 112 7.19 -40.37 9.21
N ALA A 113 7.80 -40.93 8.17
CA ALA A 113 8.40 -42.24 8.24
C ALA A 113 9.60 -42.31 9.21
N ALA A 114 10.41 -41.23 9.25
CA ALA A 114 11.50 -41.13 10.22
C ALA A 114 10.98 -41.05 11.66
N LEU A 115 9.91 -40.29 11.92
CA LEU A 115 9.24 -40.21 13.21
C LEU A 115 8.71 -41.59 13.65
N GLU A 116 8.05 -42.29 12.74
CA GLU A 116 7.51 -43.64 13.03
C GLU A 116 8.59 -44.64 13.35
N ASN A 117 9.75 -44.56 12.68
CA ASN A 117 10.91 -45.40 12.99
C ASN A 117 11.39 -45.17 14.45
N VAL A 118 11.56 -43.91 14.88
CA VAL A 118 11.99 -43.63 16.25
C VAL A 118 10.92 -44.05 17.28
N ARG A 119 9.63 -43.96 16.95
CA ARG A 119 8.55 -44.47 17.80
C ARG A 119 8.61 -45.99 17.94
N ALA A 120 8.90 -46.70 16.86
CA ALA A 120 9.07 -48.14 16.91
C ALA A 120 10.28 -48.53 17.78
N GLN A 121 11.41 -47.81 17.69
CA GLN A 121 12.56 -48.02 18.56
C GLN A 121 12.22 -47.76 20.04
N LEU A 122 11.45 -46.73 20.36
CA LEU A 122 10.95 -46.46 21.71
C LEU A 122 10.08 -47.63 22.21
N ALA A 123 9.21 -48.18 21.37
CA ALA A 123 8.38 -49.33 21.74
C ALA A 123 9.25 -50.57 22.08
N ALA A 124 10.27 -50.84 21.27
CA ALA A 124 11.24 -51.93 21.55
C ALA A 124 11.99 -51.66 22.87
N GLN A 125 12.44 -50.43 23.12
CA GLN A 125 13.16 -50.10 24.36
C GLN A 125 12.26 -50.15 25.59
N LYS A 126 10.95 -49.84 25.45
CA LYS A 126 9.97 -50.03 26.55
C LYS A 126 9.79 -51.53 26.89
N ALA A 127 9.81 -52.41 25.91
CA ALA A 127 9.80 -53.86 26.18
C ALA A 127 11.07 -54.29 26.92
N ALA A 128 12.24 -53.78 26.52
CA ALA A 128 13.50 -54.01 27.25
C ALA A 128 13.45 -53.45 28.69
N LEU A 129 12.77 -52.34 28.95
CA LEU A 129 12.56 -51.80 30.28
C LEU A 129 11.80 -52.80 31.17
N VAL A 130 10.71 -53.37 30.68
CA VAL A 130 9.95 -54.40 31.44
C VAL A 130 10.83 -55.57 31.82
N GLN A 131 11.69 -56.04 30.90
CA GLN A 131 12.64 -57.13 31.18
C GLN A 131 13.65 -56.69 32.28
N ALA A 132 14.24 -55.50 32.17
CA ALA A 132 15.19 -54.96 33.14
C ALA A 132 14.56 -54.77 34.53
N GLU A 133 13.30 -54.32 34.61
CA GLU A 133 12.55 -54.14 35.86
C GLU A 133 12.27 -55.50 36.54
N LEU A 134 11.87 -56.50 35.76
CA LEU A 134 11.69 -57.88 36.28
C LEU A 134 13.02 -58.49 36.79
N GLY A 135 14.12 -58.27 36.06
CA GLY A 135 15.46 -58.67 36.47
C GLY A 135 15.87 -58.00 37.80
N TYR A 136 15.74 -56.68 37.87
CA TYR A 136 16.03 -55.92 39.09
C TYR A 136 15.20 -56.38 40.30
N ARG A 137 13.89 -56.54 40.14
CA ARG A 137 13.00 -57.04 41.21
C ARG A 137 13.41 -58.43 41.71
N ARG A 138 13.79 -59.31 40.78
CA ARG A 138 14.26 -60.68 41.14
C ARG A 138 15.56 -60.63 41.96
N GLN A 139 16.57 -59.85 41.49
CA GLN A 139 17.84 -59.75 42.20
C GLN A 139 17.69 -59.10 43.58
N LYS A 140 16.83 -58.07 43.68
CA LYS A 140 16.49 -57.43 44.93
C LYS A 140 15.89 -58.42 45.91
N HIS A 141 14.89 -59.23 45.52
CA HIS A 141 14.27 -60.24 46.37
C HIS A 141 15.27 -61.34 46.81
N LEU A 142 16.21 -61.74 45.95
CA LEU A 142 17.26 -62.69 46.32
C LEU A 142 18.21 -62.07 47.34
N LEU A 143 18.60 -60.83 47.19
CA LEU A 143 19.47 -60.12 48.12
C LEU A 143 18.80 -59.92 49.48
N ASP A 144 17.51 -59.49 49.51
CA ASP A 144 16.71 -59.27 50.69
C ASP A 144 16.52 -60.56 51.53
N ASN A 145 16.63 -61.75 50.88
CA ASN A 145 16.56 -63.08 51.52
C ASN A 145 17.95 -63.77 51.73
N GLU A 146 19.03 -62.96 51.64
CA GLU A 146 20.42 -63.44 51.80
C GLU A 146 20.82 -64.55 50.82
N ALA A 147 20.08 -64.75 49.71
CA ALA A 147 20.27 -65.80 48.72
C ALA A 147 20.93 -65.33 47.43
N GLY A 148 21.33 -64.04 47.29
CA GLY A 148 21.91 -63.42 46.11
C GLY A 148 23.19 -62.66 46.38
N ALA A 149 24.04 -62.53 45.36
CA ALA A 149 25.26 -61.74 45.41
C ALA A 149 24.92 -60.27 45.26
N ARG A 150 25.54 -59.42 46.06
CA ARG A 150 25.38 -57.94 45.98
C ARG A 150 25.81 -57.38 44.58
N ALA A 151 26.83 -57.97 43.96
CA ALA A 151 27.28 -57.62 42.63
C ALA A 151 26.19 -57.81 41.57
N ASP A 152 25.39 -58.88 41.67
CA ASP A 152 24.29 -59.14 40.71
C ASP A 152 23.15 -58.14 40.87
N TYR A 153 22.87 -57.73 42.09
CA TYR A 153 21.89 -56.62 42.33
C TYR A 153 22.35 -55.31 41.76
N GLU A 154 23.62 -54.90 42.05
CA GLU A 154 24.20 -53.65 41.52
C GLU A 154 24.25 -53.68 39.98
N ALA A 155 24.56 -54.82 39.37
CA ALA A 155 24.52 -54.95 37.90
C ALA A 155 23.09 -54.78 37.33
N ALA A 156 22.07 -55.37 37.99
CA ALA A 156 20.68 -55.26 37.58
C ALA A 156 20.15 -53.83 37.75
N GLU A 157 20.58 -53.14 38.81
CA GLU A 157 20.24 -51.70 39.05
C GLU A 157 20.86 -50.82 37.97
N ALA A 158 22.14 -51.00 37.66
CA ALA A 158 22.83 -50.29 36.57
C ALA A 158 22.17 -50.53 35.20
N GLN A 159 21.77 -51.77 34.89
CA GLN A 159 21.06 -52.09 33.66
C GLN A 159 19.69 -51.40 33.58
N LEU A 160 18.94 -51.37 34.69
CA LEU A 160 17.65 -50.65 34.76
C LEU A 160 17.85 -49.14 34.53
N ALA A 161 18.85 -48.53 35.19
CA ALA A 161 19.18 -47.11 35.04
C ALA A 161 19.56 -46.78 33.59
N THR A 162 20.42 -47.62 32.96
CA THR A 162 20.82 -47.45 31.56
C THR A 162 19.62 -47.53 30.61
N THR A 163 18.72 -48.50 30.84
CA THR A 163 17.54 -48.66 29.98
C THR A 163 16.60 -47.48 30.09
N ARG A 164 16.41 -46.93 31.30
CA ARG A 164 15.63 -45.69 31.54
C ARG A 164 16.25 -44.48 30.84
N ALA A 165 17.57 -44.33 30.93
CA ALA A 165 18.28 -43.28 30.24
C ALA A 165 18.14 -43.35 28.71
N ASN A 166 18.21 -44.54 28.14
CA ASN A 166 17.98 -44.78 26.71
C ASN A 166 16.57 -44.41 26.27
N ILE A 167 15.55 -44.70 27.09
CA ILE A 167 14.15 -44.29 26.84
C ILE A 167 14.04 -42.76 26.84
N ALA A 168 14.66 -42.10 27.80
CA ALA A 168 14.65 -40.64 27.84
C ALA A 168 15.32 -40.01 26.60
N ALA A 169 16.44 -40.58 26.13
CA ALA A 169 17.09 -40.19 24.89
C ALA A 169 16.20 -40.37 23.65
N LEU A 170 15.52 -41.53 23.54
CA LEU A 170 14.58 -41.80 22.44
C LEU A 170 13.36 -40.85 22.47
N GLN A 171 12.87 -40.49 23.66
CA GLN A 171 11.79 -39.50 23.78
C GLN A 171 12.22 -38.12 23.28
N ALA A 172 13.47 -37.72 23.56
CA ALA A 172 14.02 -36.48 23.01
C ALA A 172 14.17 -36.53 21.47
N GLN A 173 14.59 -37.70 20.95
CA GLN A 173 14.67 -37.92 19.49
C GLN A 173 13.29 -37.87 18.82
N ILE A 174 12.24 -38.44 19.45
CA ILE A 174 10.87 -38.34 18.95
C ILE A 174 10.45 -36.86 18.86
N LYS A 175 10.70 -36.09 19.90
CA LYS A 175 10.37 -34.64 19.88
C LYS A 175 11.09 -33.89 18.75
N GLN A 176 12.35 -34.21 18.51
CA GLN A 176 13.10 -33.65 17.39
C GLN A 176 12.50 -34.06 16.03
N ALA A 177 12.12 -35.33 15.87
CA ALA A 177 11.51 -35.84 14.65
C ALA A 177 10.10 -35.24 14.42
N GLU A 178 9.32 -35.01 15.48
CA GLU A 178 8.03 -34.32 15.42
C GLU A 178 8.19 -32.88 14.90
N ILE A 179 9.14 -32.11 15.43
CA ILE A 179 9.43 -30.75 14.97
C ILE A 179 9.82 -30.77 13.48
N THR A 180 10.60 -31.77 13.05
CA THR A 180 10.99 -31.90 11.64
C THR A 180 9.78 -32.21 10.76
N ALA A 181 8.89 -33.11 11.18
CA ALA A 181 7.67 -33.43 10.45
C ALA A 181 6.71 -32.22 10.39
N ASP A 182 6.55 -31.49 11.48
CA ASP A 182 5.71 -30.29 11.52
C ASP A 182 6.28 -29.18 10.62
N THR A 183 7.59 -28.98 10.60
CA THR A 183 8.24 -28.04 9.67
C THR A 183 7.97 -28.40 8.22
N ALA A 184 8.06 -29.69 7.88
CA ALA A 184 7.75 -30.16 6.53
C ALA A 184 6.27 -29.91 6.17
N LYS A 185 5.33 -30.11 7.10
CA LYS A 185 3.89 -29.83 6.92
C LYS A 185 3.63 -28.34 6.71
N VAL A 186 4.28 -27.46 7.46
CA VAL A 186 4.18 -26.01 7.27
C VAL A 186 4.67 -25.60 5.88
N ASN A 187 5.80 -26.14 5.44
CA ASN A 187 6.33 -25.90 4.10
C ASN A 187 5.38 -26.40 2.99
N LEU A 188 4.72 -27.54 3.22
CA LEU A 188 3.66 -28.01 2.33
C LEU A 188 2.47 -27.06 2.34
N GLY A 189 2.10 -26.48 3.48
CA GLY A 189 1.06 -25.47 3.58
C GLY A 189 1.34 -24.23 2.72
N TYR A 190 2.59 -23.82 2.61
CA TYR A 190 3.01 -22.67 1.78
C TYR A 190 2.88 -22.90 0.27
N THR A 191 2.66 -24.14 -0.19
CA THR A 191 2.34 -24.40 -1.61
C THR A 191 0.94 -23.92 -1.99
N LYS A 192 0.02 -23.77 -1.03
CA LYS A 192 -1.32 -23.22 -1.22
C LYS A 192 -1.29 -21.75 -0.84
N ILE A 193 -1.35 -20.89 -1.83
CA ILE A 193 -1.31 -19.44 -1.65
C ILE A 193 -2.71 -18.94 -1.45
N VAL A 194 -2.95 -18.21 -0.36
CA VAL A 194 -4.25 -17.65 0.01
C VAL A 194 -4.22 -16.13 0.10
N SER A 195 -5.36 -15.48 -0.11
CA SER A 195 -5.47 -14.03 0.06
C SER A 195 -5.40 -13.66 1.54
N PRO A 196 -4.53 -12.70 1.95
CA PRO A 196 -4.45 -12.23 3.33
C PRO A 196 -5.53 -11.22 3.71
N ILE A 197 -6.22 -10.63 2.72
CA ILE A 197 -7.25 -9.59 2.90
C ILE A 197 -8.45 -9.85 1.99
N ASP A 198 -9.58 -9.25 2.34
CA ASP A 198 -10.71 -9.10 1.43
C ASP A 198 -10.41 -7.99 0.43
N GLY A 199 -10.76 -8.18 -0.85
CA GLY A 199 -10.51 -7.18 -1.86
C GLY A 199 -10.72 -7.68 -3.30
N ILE A 200 -10.14 -6.96 -4.25
CA ILE A 200 -10.21 -7.25 -5.68
C ILE A 200 -8.79 -7.49 -6.19
N VAL A 201 -8.61 -8.47 -7.06
CA VAL A 201 -7.34 -8.76 -7.73
C VAL A 201 -7.06 -7.66 -8.75
N VAL A 202 -6.06 -6.82 -8.49
CA VAL A 202 -5.70 -5.68 -9.35
C VAL A 202 -4.54 -5.98 -10.29
N ALA A 203 -3.78 -7.03 -10.03
CA ALA A 203 -2.74 -7.50 -10.94
C ALA A 203 -2.48 -9.00 -10.74
N LEU A 204 -2.29 -9.70 -11.85
CA LEU A 204 -1.72 -11.04 -11.93
C LEU A 204 -0.28 -10.88 -12.43
N VAL A 205 0.70 -11.21 -11.59
CA VAL A 205 2.12 -11.02 -11.92
C VAL A 205 2.71 -12.29 -12.52
N VAL A 206 2.13 -13.45 -12.19
CA VAL A 206 2.60 -14.77 -12.60
C VAL A 206 1.48 -15.50 -13.33
N GLN A 207 1.85 -16.31 -14.32
CA GLN A 207 0.93 -17.13 -15.11
C GLN A 207 0.97 -18.60 -14.66
N GLN A 208 -0.10 -19.33 -14.93
CA GLN A 208 -0.14 -20.78 -14.75
C GLN A 208 0.95 -21.45 -15.59
N GLY A 209 1.66 -22.41 -15.01
CA GLY A 209 2.79 -23.08 -15.64
C GLY A 209 4.14 -22.38 -15.43
N GLN A 210 4.17 -21.14 -14.95
CA GLN A 210 5.40 -20.42 -14.68
C GLN A 210 6.09 -20.92 -13.42
N THR A 211 7.41 -21.08 -13.47
CA THR A 211 8.23 -21.43 -12.30
C THR A 211 8.62 -20.19 -11.52
N VAL A 212 8.38 -20.21 -10.21
CA VAL A 212 8.74 -19.14 -9.28
C VAL A 212 9.87 -19.61 -8.35
N ASN A 213 10.79 -18.69 -8.03
CA ASN A 213 11.92 -18.95 -7.14
C ASN A 213 11.82 -18.03 -5.91
N ALA A 214 11.58 -18.63 -4.75
CA ALA A 214 11.43 -17.91 -3.48
C ALA A 214 12.73 -17.87 -2.65
N ASN A 215 13.85 -18.39 -3.14
CA ASN A 215 15.08 -18.48 -2.38
C ASN A 215 15.84 -17.16 -2.25
N GLN A 216 15.70 -16.26 -3.23
CA GLN A 216 16.41 -14.97 -3.25
C GLN A 216 15.48 -13.79 -2.92
N THR A 217 14.32 -13.77 -3.52
CA THR A 217 13.29 -12.74 -3.30
C THR A 217 11.92 -13.40 -3.31
N THR A 218 11.02 -12.95 -2.48
CA THR A 218 9.63 -13.44 -2.49
C THR A 218 8.93 -12.99 -3.77
N PRO A 219 8.70 -13.88 -4.76
CA PRO A 219 8.05 -13.50 -6.00
C PRO A 219 6.59 -13.18 -5.74
N THR A 220 6.12 -12.02 -6.18
CA THR A 220 4.70 -11.65 -6.11
C THR A 220 3.91 -12.47 -7.13
N ILE A 221 2.86 -13.14 -6.68
CA ILE A 221 1.94 -13.90 -7.54
C ILE A 221 0.79 -13.02 -8.01
N ILE A 222 0.12 -12.37 -7.06
CA ILE A 222 -1.00 -11.45 -7.33
C ILE A 222 -0.90 -10.21 -6.46
N LYS A 223 -1.58 -9.14 -6.86
CA LYS A 223 -1.84 -7.98 -6.01
C LYS A 223 -3.32 -7.87 -5.72
N VAL A 224 -3.68 -7.79 -4.45
CA VAL A 224 -5.06 -7.62 -3.98
C VAL A 224 -5.19 -6.22 -3.37
N ALA A 225 -6.23 -5.50 -3.77
CA ALA A 225 -6.52 -4.16 -3.28
C ALA A 225 -7.95 -4.06 -2.74
N GLN A 226 -8.10 -3.34 -1.65
CA GLN A 226 -9.39 -2.98 -1.09
C GLN A 226 -9.83 -1.66 -1.75
N LEU A 227 -10.87 -1.73 -2.59
CA LEU A 227 -11.36 -0.59 -3.38
C LEU A 227 -12.62 0.05 -2.77
N ASP A 228 -13.19 -0.53 -1.71
CA ASP A 228 -14.36 0.03 -1.02
C ASP A 228 -14.06 1.39 -0.38
N THR A 229 -12.81 1.63 -0.03
CA THR A 229 -12.29 2.91 0.44
C THR A 229 -11.05 3.27 -0.37
N VAL A 230 -10.98 4.51 -0.83
CA VAL A 230 -9.82 5.02 -1.59
C VAL A 230 -9.14 6.14 -0.82
N THR A 231 -7.86 6.30 -1.06
CA THR A 231 -7.05 7.40 -0.52
C THR A 231 -6.54 8.24 -1.67
N VAL A 232 -6.68 9.54 -1.56
CA VAL A 232 -6.09 10.49 -2.51
C VAL A 232 -4.74 10.93 -1.95
N LYS A 233 -3.67 10.53 -2.63
CA LYS A 233 -2.32 10.98 -2.28
C LYS A 233 -2.00 12.22 -3.08
N THR A 234 -1.91 13.36 -2.41
CA THR A 234 -1.64 14.66 -3.02
C THR A 234 -0.20 15.10 -2.80
N GLN A 235 0.34 15.86 -3.74
CA GLN A 235 1.61 16.55 -3.60
C GLN A 235 1.33 18.04 -3.40
N ILE A 236 1.68 18.56 -2.23
CA ILE A 236 1.47 19.94 -1.85
C ILE A 236 2.80 20.68 -1.96
N SER A 237 2.76 21.94 -2.42
CA SER A 237 3.93 22.80 -2.47
C SER A 237 4.46 23.07 -1.05
N GLU A 238 5.78 23.20 -0.90
CA GLU A 238 6.43 23.54 0.37
C GLU A 238 5.89 24.88 0.95
N ALA A 239 5.56 25.83 0.09
CA ALA A 239 5.00 27.11 0.51
C ALA A 239 3.60 27.01 1.15
N ASP A 240 2.82 26.01 0.76
CA ASP A 240 1.43 25.82 1.20
C ASP A 240 1.27 24.79 2.30
N VAL A 241 2.31 23.99 2.58
CA VAL A 241 2.25 22.92 3.57
C VAL A 241 1.90 23.42 4.97
N VAL A 242 2.30 24.65 5.31
CA VAL A 242 2.03 25.30 6.61
C VAL A 242 0.53 25.56 6.81
N LYS A 243 -0.22 25.73 5.72
CA LYS A 243 -1.68 25.96 5.77
C LYS A 243 -2.49 24.67 5.93
N VAL A 244 -1.88 23.50 5.70
CA VAL A 244 -2.58 22.21 5.72
C VAL A 244 -2.49 21.60 7.11
N GLN A 245 -3.66 21.36 7.70
CA GLN A 245 -3.77 20.72 9.02
C GLN A 245 -4.70 19.51 8.94
N PRO A 246 -4.46 18.47 9.77
CA PRO A 246 -5.37 17.34 9.86
C PRO A 246 -6.80 17.78 10.21
N GLY A 247 -7.79 17.24 9.49
CA GLY A 247 -9.21 17.53 9.73
C GLY A 247 -9.80 18.66 8.91
N LEU A 248 -9.02 19.34 8.07
CA LEU A 248 -9.55 20.32 7.13
C LEU A 248 -10.49 19.65 6.12
N PRO A 249 -11.62 20.28 5.75
CA PRO A 249 -12.48 19.78 4.70
C PRO A 249 -11.75 19.83 3.37
N VAL A 250 -11.75 18.69 2.66
CA VAL A 250 -11.09 18.56 1.36
C VAL A 250 -12.13 18.12 0.34
N TYR A 251 -12.06 18.68 -0.86
CA TYR A 251 -12.76 18.12 -2.01
C TYR A 251 -11.81 17.93 -3.18
N PHE A 252 -12.10 16.96 -4.02
CA PHE A 252 -11.34 16.71 -5.24
C PHE A 252 -12.28 16.44 -6.40
N THR A 253 -11.80 16.70 -7.60
CA THR A 253 -12.46 16.35 -8.86
C THR A 253 -11.57 15.38 -9.62
N ILE A 254 -12.17 14.53 -10.44
CA ILE A 254 -11.44 13.60 -11.32
C ILE A 254 -11.50 14.09 -12.76
N MET A 255 -10.46 13.82 -13.55
CA MET A 255 -10.38 14.29 -14.94
C MET A 255 -11.56 13.84 -15.81
N GLY A 256 -12.15 12.66 -15.51
CA GLY A 256 -13.32 12.16 -16.23
C GLY A 256 -14.65 12.81 -15.86
N GLN A 257 -14.71 13.52 -14.72
CA GLN A 257 -15.91 14.21 -14.21
C GLN A 257 -15.52 15.49 -13.49
N PRO A 258 -15.11 16.54 -14.22
CA PRO A 258 -14.59 17.79 -13.63
C PRO A 258 -15.65 18.57 -12.83
N ASP A 259 -16.92 18.40 -13.16
CA ASP A 259 -18.03 19.10 -12.53
C ASP A 259 -18.50 18.44 -11.22
N GLN A 260 -18.06 17.21 -10.94
CA GLN A 260 -18.43 16.48 -9.73
C GLN A 260 -17.35 16.62 -8.65
N ARG A 261 -17.74 17.19 -7.50
CA ARG A 261 -16.87 17.32 -6.33
C ARG A 261 -17.08 16.14 -5.39
N TYR A 262 -15.98 15.48 -5.05
CA TYR A 262 -15.95 14.41 -4.06
C TYR A 262 -15.37 14.96 -2.77
N HIS A 263 -16.10 14.82 -1.67
CA HIS A 263 -15.64 15.27 -0.35
C HIS A 263 -14.86 14.17 0.36
N ALA A 264 -13.75 14.56 1.00
CA ALA A 264 -12.88 13.68 1.78
C ALA A 264 -12.51 14.35 3.12
N LYS A 265 -11.95 13.56 4.02
CA LYS A 265 -11.45 14.02 5.32
C LYS A 265 -9.99 13.63 5.48
#